data_a857ab793eb5ef45bbf537de569cbb76
#
_entry.id   a857ab793eb5ef45bbf537de569cbb76
#
_cell.length_a   1.000
_cell.length_b   1.000
_cell.length_c   1.000
_cell.angle_alpha   90.00
_cell.angle_beta   90.00
_cell.angle_gamma   90.00
#
_symmetry.space_group_name_H-M   'P 1'
#
loop_
_entity.id
_entity.type
_entity.pdbx_description
1 polymer ?
#
loop_
_entity_poly.entity_id
_entity_poly.type
_entity_poly.pdbx_seq_one_letter_code
_entity_poly.pdbx_strand_id
1 'polypeptide(L)'
;MSSSETFYWHDYETSGADATLDRPWQFAGVRTNAALEIIGEPLTLYARPTPDRLPHPAAIRVTGITPQLAAERGLPEVAFIARIHQELAQPKTCGIGYNSIRFDDEITRFALWRSLRDPYGREWQNGNSRWDLLDVTRAYRALRPAGIEWPVREDGFTSFRLEDLTAANGIEHGAAHDAMADVVATIEIAKLLRRCDENLFDTLHRQRTKRAVSALVNLDELTPLVHVSGMFGGARHNLALVVPVAWHPTNNSDLICVDLGKSPDFLEQPTDIVRQYLFTPQAELPEGVERPPIKTIRLNRAPVLLPTQWVAGGVAESLGLDGDLHRRHLSLLREARAADQAGFMTRFQSLWQAQSFPERSD
;
A
#
# COMPACT_ATOMS: atom_id res chain seq x y z
N MET A 1 -30.87 12.73 5.24
CA MET A 1 -30.48 11.34 5.60
C MET A 1 -28.97 11.27 5.49
N SER A 2 -28.25 10.88 6.55
CA SER A 2 -26.79 10.70 6.47
C SER A 2 -26.53 9.48 5.57
N SER A 3 -25.93 9.68 4.39
CA SER A 3 -25.55 8.54 3.53
C SER A 3 -24.57 7.64 4.30
N SER A 4 -24.81 6.34 4.27
CA SER A 4 -23.86 5.34 4.78
C SER A 4 -22.60 5.35 3.90
N GLU A 5 -21.47 4.92 4.44
CA GLU A 5 -20.24 4.71 3.66
C GLU A 5 -20.49 3.66 2.57
N THR A 6 -19.90 3.86 1.39
CA THR A 6 -19.90 2.90 0.29
C THR A 6 -18.50 2.62 -0.18
N PHE A 7 -18.28 1.42 -0.73
CA PHE A 7 -17.01 1.05 -1.34
C PHE A 7 -17.14 1.19 -2.85
N TYR A 8 -16.12 1.76 -3.48
CA TYR A 8 -16.01 1.83 -4.92
C TYR A 8 -14.76 1.07 -5.35
N TRP A 9 -14.99 -0.14 -5.85
CA TRP A 9 -13.96 -1.05 -6.33
C TRP A 9 -13.59 -0.67 -7.74
N HIS A 10 -12.31 -0.56 -8.02
CA HIS A 10 -11.87 -0.12 -9.34
C HIS A 10 -10.52 -0.71 -9.73
N ASP A 11 -10.31 -0.78 -11.04
CA ASP A 11 -9.07 -1.22 -11.65
C ASP A 11 -8.84 -0.49 -12.97
N TYR A 12 -7.58 -0.38 -13.41
CA TYR A 12 -7.18 0.22 -14.67
C TYR A 12 -6.32 -0.72 -15.50
N GLU A 13 -6.62 -0.79 -16.80
CA GLU A 13 -5.64 -1.20 -17.79
C GLU A 13 -4.99 0.03 -18.43
N THR A 14 -3.68 -0.03 -18.65
CA THR A 14 -2.88 1.12 -19.04
C THR A 14 -1.98 0.84 -20.25
N SER A 15 -1.52 1.90 -20.90
CA SER A 15 -0.58 1.82 -22.04
C SER A 15 0.85 1.39 -21.63
N GLY A 16 1.14 1.27 -20.34
CA GLY A 16 2.44 0.90 -19.77
C GLY A 16 2.44 0.98 -18.25
N ALA A 17 3.58 0.75 -17.61
CA ALA A 17 3.70 0.62 -16.15
C ALA A 17 4.13 1.91 -15.43
N ASP A 18 4.46 2.97 -16.16
CA ASP A 18 4.84 4.26 -15.57
C ASP A 18 3.60 5.16 -15.43
N ALA A 19 3.04 5.22 -14.23
CA ALA A 19 1.84 6.01 -13.95
C ALA A 19 2.00 7.52 -14.27
N THR A 20 3.23 8.04 -14.31
CA THR A 20 3.49 9.46 -14.61
C THR A 20 3.43 9.76 -16.11
N LEU A 21 3.86 8.81 -16.93
CA LEU A 21 4.01 8.97 -18.36
C LEU A 21 2.94 8.24 -19.15
N ASP A 22 2.55 7.04 -18.70
CA ASP A 22 1.60 6.19 -19.41
C ASP A 22 0.15 6.66 -19.20
N ARG A 23 -0.74 6.20 -20.06
CA ARG A 23 -2.12 6.64 -20.11
C ARG A 23 -3.07 5.50 -19.72
N PRO A 24 -4.18 5.81 -19.03
CA PRO A 24 -5.24 4.83 -18.84
C PRO A 24 -5.84 4.45 -20.20
N TRP A 25 -6.15 3.16 -20.37
CA TRP A 25 -6.80 2.65 -21.58
C TRP A 25 -8.15 2.03 -21.31
N GLN A 26 -8.29 1.35 -20.18
CA GLN A 26 -9.57 0.87 -19.69
C GLN A 26 -9.68 1.21 -18.21
N PHE A 27 -10.88 1.43 -17.76
CA PHE A 27 -11.26 1.55 -16.36
C PHE A 27 -12.49 0.69 -16.14
N ALA A 28 -12.50 -0.03 -15.04
CA ALA A 28 -13.69 -0.66 -14.51
C ALA A 28 -13.95 -0.22 -13.08
N GLY A 29 -15.23 -0.11 -12.72
CA GLY A 29 -15.60 0.23 -11.36
C GLY A 29 -16.99 -0.29 -10.98
N VAL A 30 -17.11 -0.74 -9.72
CA VAL A 30 -18.36 -1.26 -9.14
C VAL A 30 -18.52 -0.68 -7.74
N ARG A 31 -19.72 -0.24 -7.41
CA ARG A 31 -20.07 0.24 -6.07
C ARG A 31 -20.70 -0.87 -5.25
N THR A 32 -20.28 -1.02 -4.00
CA THR A 32 -20.93 -1.90 -3.02
C THR A 32 -21.32 -1.13 -1.76
N ASN A 33 -22.25 -1.71 -1.00
CA ASN A 33 -22.51 -1.31 0.37
C ASN A 33 -21.44 -1.89 1.32
N ALA A 34 -21.53 -1.60 2.62
CA ALA A 34 -20.60 -2.11 3.64
C ALA A 34 -20.67 -3.64 3.81
N ALA A 35 -21.76 -4.30 3.36
CA ALA A 35 -21.87 -5.76 3.36
C ALA A 35 -21.24 -6.42 2.13
N LEU A 36 -20.56 -5.64 1.27
CA LEU A 36 -19.96 -6.07 0.01
C LEU A 36 -20.96 -6.54 -1.05
N GLU A 37 -22.21 -6.08 -0.95
CA GLU A 37 -23.25 -6.33 -1.94
C GLU A 37 -23.20 -5.21 -2.98
N ILE A 38 -23.26 -5.58 -4.27
CA ILE A 38 -23.25 -4.62 -5.39
C ILE A 38 -24.50 -3.74 -5.34
N ILE A 39 -24.29 -2.44 -5.43
CA ILE A 39 -25.33 -1.41 -5.52
C ILE A 39 -25.02 -0.49 -6.71
N GLY A 40 -25.97 -0.35 -7.59
CA GLY A 40 -25.83 0.42 -8.83
C GLY A 40 -25.24 -0.40 -9.98
N GLU A 41 -25.04 0.29 -11.09
CA GLU A 41 -24.58 -0.34 -12.34
C GLU A 41 -23.05 -0.37 -12.40
N PRO A 42 -22.42 -1.47 -12.82
CA PRO A 42 -21.01 -1.51 -13.14
C PRO A 42 -20.64 -0.50 -14.23
N LEU A 43 -19.47 0.10 -14.10
CA LEU A 43 -18.95 1.08 -15.05
C LEU A 43 -17.73 0.51 -15.74
N THR A 44 -17.75 0.41 -17.08
CA THR A 44 -16.56 0.12 -17.89
C THR A 44 -16.39 1.21 -18.92
N LEU A 45 -15.20 1.81 -18.96
CA LEU A 45 -14.86 2.90 -19.89
C LEU A 45 -13.54 2.60 -20.59
N TYR A 46 -13.42 3.06 -21.84
CA TYR A 46 -12.15 3.10 -22.56
C TYR A 46 -11.71 4.54 -22.78
N ALA A 47 -10.41 4.78 -22.69
CA ALA A 47 -9.80 6.06 -23.02
C ALA A 47 -9.17 5.98 -24.43
N ARG A 48 -9.38 7.03 -25.22
CA ARG A 48 -8.75 7.15 -26.55
C ARG A 48 -7.25 7.38 -26.40
N PRO A 49 -6.39 6.67 -27.14
CA PRO A 49 -4.96 6.94 -27.17
C PRO A 49 -4.68 8.40 -27.56
N THR A 50 -3.71 8.99 -26.90
CA THR A 50 -3.24 10.34 -27.23
C THR A 50 -2.07 10.27 -28.20
N PRO A 51 -1.89 11.25 -29.11
CA PRO A 51 -0.83 11.20 -30.13
C PRO A 51 0.59 11.46 -29.57
N ASP A 52 0.69 11.92 -28.34
CA ASP A 52 1.94 12.29 -27.67
C ASP A 52 2.68 11.09 -27.04
N ARG A 53 2.02 9.94 -26.92
CA ARG A 53 2.60 8.76 -26.27
C ARG A 53 2.28 7.47 -27.01
N LEU A 54 3.32 6.72 -27.36
CA LEU A 54 3.15 5.36 -27.89
C LEU A 54 2.98 4.37 -26.73
N PRO A 55 2.11 3.36 -26.89
CA PRO A 55 1.94 2.32 -25.88
C PRO A 55 3.14 1.39 -25.83
N HIS A 56 3.37 0.81 -24.68
CA HIS A 56 4.34 -0.24 -24.48
C HIS A 56 3.85 -1.55 -25.13
N PRO A 57 4.61 -2.19 -26.04
CA PRO A 57 4.19 -3.46 -26.64
C PRO A 57 3.87 -4.57 -25.63
N ALA A 58 4.57 -4.55 -24.47
CA ALA A 58 4.29 -5.49 -23.39
C ALA A 58 2.89 -5.26 -22.76
N ALA A 59 2.47 -4.01 -22.58
CA ALA A 59 1.14 -3.70 -22.04
C ALA A 59 0.05 -4.22 -22.99
N ILE A 60 0.18 -4.03 -24.31
CA ILE A 60 -0.78 -4.55 -25.29
C ILE A 60 -0.89 -6.07 -25.21
N ARG A 61 0.22 -6.77 -25.01
CA ARG A 61 0.20 -8.25 -24.90
C ARG A 61 -0.45 -8.74 -23.61
N VAL A 62 -0.30 -7.99 -22.53
CA VAL A 62 -0.87 -8.34 -21.23
C VAL A 62 -2.36 -8.04 -21.19
N THR A 63 -2.77 -6.83 -21.58
CA THR A 63 -4.16 -6.37 -21.48
C THR A 63 -5.04 -6.81 -22.66
N GLY A 64 -4.44 -7.18 -23.79
CA GLY A 64 -5.16 -7.43 -25.04
C GLY A 64 -5.76 -6.17 -25.70
N ILE A 65 -5.59 -5.00 -25.08
CA ILE A 65 -6.16 -3.74 -25.59
C ILE A 65 -5.20 -3.15 -26.63
N THR A 66 -5.63 -3.16 -27.89
CA THR A 66 -4.88 -2.53 -28.98
C THR A 66 -5.18 -1.03 -29.08
N PRO A 67 -4.27 -0.20 -29.62
CA PRO A 67 -4.54 1.21 -29.88
C PRO A 67 -5.79 1.43 -30.73
N GLN A 68 -6.08 0.52 -31.69
CA GLN A 68 -7.25 0.58 -32.56
C GLN A 68 -8.54 0.37 -31.73
N LEU A 69 -8.57 -0.65 -30.88
CA LEU A 69 -9.71 -0.90 -29.99
C LEU A 69 -9.97 0.28 -29.06
N ALA A 70 -8.90 0.80 -28.45
CA ALA A 70 -9.00 1.96 -27.56
C ALA A 70 -9.41 3.24 -28.31
N ALA A 71 -9.00 3.41 -29.58
CA ALA A 71 -9.44 4.53 -30.40
C ALA A 71 -10.93 4.44 -30.81
N GLU A 72 -11.39 3.23 -31.11
CA GLU A 72 -12.80 2.97 -31.52
C GLU A 72 -13.77 3.18 -30.35
N ARG A 73 -13.44 2.66 -29.17
CA ARG A 73 -14.34 2.66 -28.01
C ARG A 73 -14.10 3.81 -27.03
N GLY A 74 -12.94 4.45 -27.13
CA GLY A 74 -12.44 5.36 -26.11
C GLY A 74 -13.02 6.75 -26.18
N LEU A 75 -13.27 7.30 -25.00
CA LEU A 75 -13.54 8.71 -24.75
C LEU A 75 -12.22 9.51 -24.77
N PRO A 76 -12.26 10.82 -25.12
CA PRO A 76 -11.14 11.69 -24.81
C PRO A 76 -10.77 11.64 -23.33
N GLU A 77 -9.48 11.69 -22.95
CA GLU A 77 -9.01 11.51 -21.56
C GLU A 77 -9.73 12.42 -20.58
N VAL A 78 -10.03 13.67 -20.95
CA VAL A 78 -10.75 14.63 -20.08
C VAL A 78 -12.18 14.16 -19.77
N ALA A 79 -12.89 13.59 -20.74
CA ALA A 79 -14.25 13.05 -20.54
C ALA A 79 -14.20 11.73 -19.77
N PHE A 80 -13.23 10.87 -20.07
CA PHE A 80 -12.98 9.61 -19.38
C PHE A 80 -12.76 9.83 -17.89
N ILE A 81 -11.78 10.66 -17.52
CA ILE A 81 -11.46 10.89 -16.11
C ILE A 81 -12.55 11.69 -15.38
N ALA A 82 -13.28 12.56 -16.09
CA ALA A 82 -14.41 13.28 -15.49
C ALA A 82 -15.51 12.32 -15.04
N ARG A 83 -15.81 11.28 -15.84
CA ARG A 83 -16.82 10.27 -15.50
C ARG A 83 -16.36 9.41 -14.31
N ILE A 84 -15.09 9.01 -14.27
CA ILE A 84 -14.51 8.27 -13.15
C ILE A 84 -14.52 9.10 -11.87
N HIS A 85 -14.11 10.36 -11.97
CA HIS A 85 -14.11 11.28 -10.84
C HIS A 85 -15.51 11.47 -10.22
N GLN A 86 -16.58 11.48 -11.03
CA GLN A 86 -17.96 11.55 -10.52
C GLN A 86 -18.29 10.39 -9.58
N GLU A 87 -17.78 9.19 -9.86
CA GLU A 87 -17.99 8.02 -9.00
C GLU A 87 -17.10 8.08 -7.73
N LEU A 88 -15.81 8.32 -7.91
CA LEU A 88 -14.84 8.31 -6.81
C LEU A 88 -15.02 9.49 -5.85
N ALA A 89 -15.56 10.63 -6.30
CA ALA A 89 -15.76 11.83 -5.49
C ALA A 89 -17.11 11.90 -4.77
N GLN A 90 -18.00 10.91 -4.96
CA GLN A 90 -19.24 10.85 -4.18
C GLN A 90 -18.92 10.85 -2.68
N PRO A 91 -19.70 11.58 -1.84
CA PRO A 91 -19.44 11.65 -0.41
C PRO A 91 -19.43 10.26 0.27
N LYS A 92 -18.50 10.07 1.21
CA LYS A 92 -18.31 8.82 1.97
C LYS A 92 -18.00 7.61 1.09
N THR A 93 -17.28 7.83 -0.01
CA THR A 93 -16.75 6.76 -0.85
C THR A 93 -15.37 6.34 -0.35
N CYS A 94 -15.19 5.05 -0.08
CA CYS A 94 -13.90 4.42 0.05
C CYS A 94 -13.51 3.82 -1.31
N GLY A 95 -12.50 4.39 -1.99
CA GLY A 95 -11.93 3.82 -3.21
C GLY A 95 -11.07 2.60 -2.86
N ILE A 96 -11.33 1.45 -3.48
CA ILE A 96 -10.65 0.19 -3.19
C ILE A 96 -10.21 -0.47 -4.50
N GLY A 97 -8.98 -0.99 -4.50
CA GLY A 97 -8.47 -1.85 -5.55
C GLY A 97 -7.45 -2.83 -5.01
N TYR A 98 -6.83 -3.58 -5.89
CA TYR A 98 -5.77 -4.51 -5.58
C TYR A 98 -4.43 -3.94 -6.04
N ASN A 99 -3.54 -3.57 -5.11
CA ASN A 99 -2.32 -2.79 -5.35
C ASN A 99 -2.58 -1.36 -5.86
N SER A 100 -3.79 -0.86 -5.65
CA SER A 100 -4.30 0.38 -6.25
C SER A 100 -3.59 1.64 -5.73
N ILE A 101 -3.21 1.71 -4.46
CA ILE A 101 -2.54 2.90 -3.88
C ILE A 101 -1.18 3.18 -4.54
N ARG A 102 -0.54 2.16 -5.10
CA ARG A 102 0.76 2.31 -5.77
C ARG A 102 0.66 2.52 -7.27
N PHE A 103 -0.46 2.16 -7.87
CA PHE A 103 -0.62 2.20 -9.33
C PHE A 103 -1.89 2.96 -9.75
N ASP A 104 -3.08 2.42 -9.55
CA ASP A 104 -4.36 2.99 -10.04
C ASP A 104 -4.64 4.40 -9.52
N ASP A 105 -4.32 4.64 -8.25
CA ASP A 105 -4.46 5.96 -7.64
C ASP A 105 -3.50 6.98 -8.26
N GLU A 106 -2.28 6.58 -8.61
CA GLU A 106 -1.33 7.45 -9.30
C GLU A 106 -1.80 7.71 -10.74
N ILE A 107 -2.28 6.70 -11.47
CA ILE A 107 -2.90 6.88 -12.80
C ILE A 107 -4.06 7.88 -12.72
N THR A 108 -4.95 7.73 -11.73
CA THR A 108 -6.07 8.65 -11.50
C THR A 108 -5.58 10.07 -11.21
N ARG A 109 -4.57 10.24 -10.35
CA ARG A 109 -4.00 11.55 -10.00
C ARG A 109 -3.43 12.27 -11.22
N PHE A 110 -2.60 11.57 -12.02
CA PHE A 110 -2.00 12.16 -13.20
C PHE A 110 -3.03 12.48 -14.28
N ALA A 111 -4.06 11.65 -14.48
CA ALA A 111 -5.15 11.93 -15.40
C ALA A 111 -6.00 13.13 -14.96
N LEU A 112 -6.28 13.27 -13.66
CA LEU A 112 -6.95 14.43 -13.08
C LEU A 112 -6.10 15.71 -13.24
N TRP A 113 -4.80 15.63 -12.94
CA TRP A 113 -3.87 16.73 -13.07
C TRP A 113 -3.78 17.24 -14.53
N ARG A 114 -3.60 16.33 -15.49
CA ARG A 114 -3.59 16.67 -16.92
C ARG A 114 -4.92 17.30 -17.38
N SER A 115 -6.01 16.96 -16.72
CA SER A 115 -7.35 17.50 -16.97
C SER A 115 -7.65 18.76 -16.16
N LEU A 116 -6.66 19.38 -15.50
CA LEU A 116 -6.77 20.57 -14.66
C LEU A 116 -7.79 20.41 -13.52
N ARG A 117 -7.87 19.23 -12.93
CA ARG A 117 -8.71 18.92 -11.76
C ARG A 117 -7.84 18.64 -10.54
N ASP A 118 -8.42 18.83 -9.35
CA ASP A 118 -7.74 18.47 -8.09
C ASP A 118 -7.44 16.97 -8.07
N PRO A 119 -6.15 16.55 -8.06
CA PRO A 119 -5.77 15.15 -8.10
C PRO A 119 -5.98 14.40 -6.78
N TYR A 120 -6.15 15.11 -5.66
CA TYR A 120 -6.14 14.53 -4.32
C TYR A 120 -7.50 14.61 -3.60
N GLY A 121 -8.36 15.57 -3.93
CA GLY A 121 -9.60 15.83 -3.20
C GLY A 121 -10.50 14.62 -3.02
N ARG A 122 -10.62 13.77 -4.05
CA ARG A 122 -11.41 12.54 -4.01
C ARG A 122 -10.98 11.54 -2.91
N GLU A 123 -9.76 11.65 -2.41
CA GLU A 123 -9.16 10.69 -1.49
C GLU A 123 -9.48 10.96 -0.02
N TRP A 124 -9.94 12.18 0.30
CA TRP A 124 -10.15 12.60 1.68
C TRP A 124 -11.28 13.60 1.89
N GLN A 125 -11.69 14.35 0.86
CA GLN A 125 -12.80 15.30 1.00
C GLN A 125 -14.13 14.57 1.21
N ASN A 126 -15.11 15.22 1.81
CA ASN A 126 -16.47 14.72 2.01
C ASN A 126 -16.57 13.37 2.75
N GLY A 127 -15.58 13.04 3.58
CA GLY A 127 -15.51 11.76 4.29
C GLY A 127 -15.01 10.60 3.43
N ASN A 128 -14.41 10.87 2.29
CA ASN A 128 -13.84 9.87 1.40
C ASN A 128 -12.53 9.30 1.99
N SER A 129 -12.14 8.15 1.48
CA SER A 129 -10.93 7.44 1.88
C SER A 129 -10.47 6.49 0.76
N ARG A 130 -9.33 5.87 0.98
CA ARG A 130 -8.78 4.83 0.10
C ARG A 130 -8.39 3.61 0.91
N TRP A 131 -8.40 2.46 0.28
CA TRP A 131 -7.94 1.22 0.89
C TRP A 131 -7.36 0.30 -0.19
N ASP A 132 -6.32 -0.46 0.15
CA ASP A 132 -5.64 -1.36 -0.78
C ASP A 132 -5.71 -2.80 -0.28
N LEU A 133 -6.34 -3.66 -1.05
CA LEU A 133 -6.58 -5.02 -0.60
C LEU A 133 -5.34 -5.91 -0.63
N LEU A 134 -4.28 -5.54 -1.37
CA LEU A 134 -3.04 -6.32 -1.42
C LEU A 134 -2.34 -6.39 -0.06
N ASP A 135 -2.17 -5.24 0.64
CA ASP A 135 -1.52 -5.26 1.95
C ASP A 135 -2.46 -5.83 3.03
N VAL A 136 -3.78 -5.75 2.86
CA VAL A 136 -4.77 -6.47 3.68
C VAL A 136 -4.61 -7.99 3.51
N THR A 137 -4.50 -8.47 2.28
CA THR A 137 -4.27 -9.90 1.98
C THR A 137 -2.97 -10.41 2.61
N ARG A 138 -1.89 -9.62 2.55
CA ARG A 138 -0.63 -9.93 3.25
C ARG A 138 -0.81 -10.03 4.76
N ALA A 139 -1.63 -9.15 5.34
CA ALA A 139 -1.94 -9.19 6.78
C ALA A 139 -2.68 -10.47 7.16
N TYR A 140 -3.64 -10.91 6.34
CA TYR A 140 -4.31 -12.19 6.56
C TYR A 140 -3.36 -13.38 6.49
N ARG A 141 -2.49 -13.41 5.47
CA ARG A 141 -1.49 -14.48 5.35
C ARG A 141 -0.58 -14.57 6.58
N ALA A 142 -0.20 -13.44 7.15
CA ALA A 142 0.65 -13.41 8.34
C ALA A 142 -0.12 -13.71 9.63
N LEU A 143 -1.29 -13.12 9.82
CA LEU A 143 -1.97 -13.09 11.12
C LEU A 143 -3.11 -14.12 11.25
N ARG A 144 -3.77 -14.46 10.15
CA ARG A 144 -4.98 -15.31 10.10
C ARG A 144 -4.98 -16.19 8.83
N PRO A 145 -3.97 -17.06 8.66
CA PRO A 145 -3.84 -17.82 7.41
C PRO A 145 -4.89 -18.92 7.21
N ALA A 146 -5.59 -19.34 8.27
CA ALA A 146 -6.54 -20.43 8.21
C ALA A 146 -7.79 -20.10 7.38
N GLY A 147 -8.29 -21.08 6.64
CA GLY A 147 -9.52 -20.93 5.82
C GLY A 147 -9.30 -20.26 4.47
N ILE A 148 -8.03 -20.01 4.09
CA ILE A 148 -7.65 -19.45 2.80
C ILE A 148 -6.55 -20.36 2.22
N GLU A 149 -6.72 -20.75 0.96
CA GLU A 149 -5.68 -21.47 0.21
C GLU A 149 -4.66 -20.46 -0.34
N TRP A 150 -3.41 -20.64 0.09
CA TRP A 150 -2.33 -19.72 -0.25
C TRP A 150 -1.46 -20.31 -1.36
N PRO A 151 -1.52 -19.76 -2.57
CA PRO A 151 -0.67 -20.23 -3.67
C PRO A 151 0.80 -19.96 -3.37
N VAL A 152 1.66 -20.90 -3.79
CA VAL A 152 3.11 -20.82 -3.58
C VAL A 152 3.80 -20.62 -4.92
N ARG A 153 4.73 -19.67 -4.98
CA ARG A 153 5.58 -19.41 -6.14
C ARG A 153 6.73 -20.42 -6.22
N GLU A 154 7.45 -20.43 -7.33
CA GLU A 154 8.64 -21.29 -7.54
C GLU A 154 9.73 -21.08 -6.49
N ASP A 155 9.85 -19.86 -5.92
CA ASP A 155 10.81 -19.56 -4.87
C ASP A 155 10.37 -20.01 -3.46
N GLY A 156 9.25 -20.74 -3.35
CA GLY A 156 8.71 -21.27 -2.10
C GLY A 156 7.90 -20.27 -1.27
N PHE A 157 7.77 -19.01 -1.68
CA PHE A 157 6.99 -18.03 -0.96
C PHE A 157 5.56 -17.88 -1.51
N THR A 158 4.67 -17.36 -0.68
CA THR A 158 3.28 -17.11 -1.06
C THR A 158 3.19 -16.13 -2.23
N SER A 159 2.42 -16.47 -3.26
CA SER A 159 1.99 -15.54 -4.28
C SER A 159 0.83 -14.70 -3.77
N PHE A 160 0.93 -13.39 -3.99
CA PHE A 160 -0.14 -12.43 -3.73
C PHE A 160 -0.68 -11.85 -5.04
N ARG A 161 -0.46 -12.51 -6.17
CA ARG A 161 -1.09 -12.13 -7.43
C ARG A 161 -2.57 -12.47 -7.37
N LEU A 162 -3.42 -11.57 -7.87
CA LEU A 162 -4.88 -11.73 -7.77
C LEU A 162 -5.34 -13.01 -8.46
N GLU A 163 -4.82 -13.27 -9.65
CA GLU A 163 -5.11 -14.47 -10.43
C GLU A 163 -4.72 -15.77 -9.73
N ASP A 164 -3.56 -15.81 -9.04
CA ASP A 164 -3.12 -16.99 -8.32
C ASP A 164 -4.01 -17.26 -7.09
N LEU A 165 -4.36 -16.20 -6.35
CA LEU A 165 -5.21 -16.29 -5.17
C LEU A 165 -6.64 -16.72 -5.51
N THR A 166 -7.22 -16.17 -6.56
CA THR A 166 -8.56 -16.54 -7.01
C THR A 166 -8.60 -17.99 -7.47
N ALA A 167 -7.62 -18.42 -8.27
CA ALA A 167 -7.51 -19.80 -8.73
C ALA A 167 -7.37 -20.78 -7.55
N ALA A 168 -6.49 -20.50 -6.57
CA ALA A 168 -6.29 -21.36 -5.42
C ALA A 168 -7.54 -21.50 -4.55
N ASN A 169 -8.40 -20.47 -4.48
CA ASN A 169 -9.59 -20.45 -3.64
C ASN A 169 -10.88 -20.77 -4.41
N GLY A 170 -10.82 -21.25 -5.67
CA GLY A 170 -11.98 -21.59 -6.47
C GLY A 170 -12.91 -20.41 -6.78
N ILE A 171 -12.36 -19.20 -6.82
CA ILE A 171 -13.08 -17.99 -7.19
C ILE A 171 -13.00 -17.83 -8.70
N GLU A 172 -14.16 -17.74 -9.36
CA GLU A 172 -14.20 -17.48 -10.79
C GLU A 172 -13.55 -16.13 -11.08
N HIS A 173 -12.50 -16.15 -11.87
CA HIS A 173 -11.81 -14.98 -12.36
C HIS A 173 -11.92 -15.03 -13.89
N GLY A 174 -12.69 -14.16 -14.48
CA GLY A 174 -12.90 -14.10 -15.93
C GLY A 174 -11.59 -14.01 -16.71
N ALA A 175 -11.55 -13.33 -17.83
CA ALA A 175 -10.29 -13.08 -18.51
C ALA A 175 -9.41 -12.20 -17.61
N ALA A 176 -8.31 -12.76 -17.10
CA ALA A 176 -7.31 -11.98 -16.37
C ALA A 176 -6.83 -10.80 -17.23
N HIS A 177 -6.61 -9.63 -16.60
CA HIS A 177 -6.34 -8.38 -17.29
C HIS A 177 -7.51 -7.83 -18.15
N ASP A 178 -8.74 -8.19 -17.79
CA ASP A 178 -9.92 -7.37 -18.06
C ASP A 178 -10.26 -6.63 -16.75
N ALA A 179 -10.21 -5.31 -16.76
CA ALA A 179 -10.37 -4.51 -15.54
C ALA A 179 -11.67 -4.84 -14.76
N MET A 180 -12.77 -5.23 -15.43
CA MET A 180 -14.00 -5.61 -14.73
C MET A 180 -13.87 -6.98 -14.06
N ALA A 181 -13.20 -7.94 -14.69
CA ALA A 181 -12.93 -9.25 -14.10
C ALA A 181 -12.05 -9.10 -12.84
N ASP A 182 -11.03 -8.23 -12.89
CA ASP A 182 -10.14 -7.96 -11.75
C ASP A 182 -10.88 -7.24 -10.61
N VAL A 183 -11.81 -6.33 -10.91
CA VAL A 183 -12.70 -5.70 -9.91
C VAL A 183 -13.57 -6.74 -9.22
N VAL A 184 -14.23 -7.61 -9.96
CA VAL A 184 -15.11 -8.66 -9.38
C VAL A 184 -14.28 -9.63 -8.55
N ALA A 185 -13.13 -10.07 -9.04
CA ALA A 185 -12.20 -10.93 -8.33
C ALA A 185 -11.75 -10.30 -7.00
N THR A 186 -11.45 -9.00 -7.02
CA THR A 186 -11.05 -8.24 -5.81
C THR A 186 -12.18 -8.21 -4.77
N ILE A 187 -13.44 -8.03 -5.19
CA ILE A 187 -14.60 -8.08 -4.29
C ILE A 187 -14.74 -9.49 -3.67
N GLU A 188 -14.59 -10.55 -4.46
CA GLU A 188 -14.71 -11.93 -3.95
C GLU A 188 -13.58 -12.29 -2.98
N ILE A 189 -12.33 -11.83 -3.23
CA ILE A 189 -11.24 -11.94 -2.26
C ILE A 189 -11.60 -11.18 -0.97
N ALA A 190 -12.13 -9.96 -1.05
CA ALA A 190 -12.56 -9.22 0.14
C ALA A 190 -13.62 -9.97 0.95
N LYS A 191 -14.61 -10.58 0.27
CA LYS A 191 -15.62 -11.43 0.93
C LYS A 191 -15.00 -12.65 1.60
N LEU A 192 -14.03 -13.31 0.94
CA LEU A 192 -13.29 -14.44 1.51
C LEU A 192 -12.54 -14.02 2.78
N LEU A 193 -11.75 -12.95 2.72
CA LEU A 193 -11.01 -12.41 3.87
C LEU A 193 -11.94 -12.10 5.03
N ARG A 194 -13.03 -11.38 4.77
CA ARG A 194 -14.01 -11.02 5.80
C ARG A 194 -14.67 -12.23 6.45
N ARG A 195 -15.02 -13.28 5.66
CA ARG A 195 -15.56 -14.54 6.22
C ARG A 195 -14.57 -15.26 7.12
N CYS A 196 -13.27 -15.19 6.82
CA CYS A 196 -12.24 -15.86 7.61
C CYS A 196 -12.01 -15.18 8.98
N ASP A 197 -11.95 -13.84 9.01
CA ASP A 197 -11.87 -13.07 10.26
C ASP A 197 -12.43 -11.66 10.05
N GLU A 198 -13.71 -11.48 10.39
CA GLU A 198 -14.40 -10.18 10.27
C GLU A 198 -13.78 -9.11 11.18
N ASN A 199 -13.28 -9.50 12.36
CA ASN A 199 -12.68 -8.55 13.29
C ASN A 199 -11.38 -7.96 12.71
N LEU A 200 -10.54 -8.79 12.07
CA LEU A 200 -9.34 -8.31 11.39
C LEU A 200 -9.71 -7.40 10.23
N PHE A 201 -10.69 -7.81 9.39
CA PHE A 201 -11.16 -7.03 8.25
C PHE A 201 -11.63 -5.63 8.69
N ASP A 202 -12.52 -5.56 9.66
CA ASP A 202 -13.07 -4.31 10.16
C ASP A 202 -12.01 -3.45 10.86
N THR A 203 -11.04 -4.06 11.53
CA THR A 203 -9.94 -3.35 12.17
C THR A 203 -9.04 -2.70 11.12
N LEU A 204 -8.62 -3.44 10.10
CA LEU A 204 -7.80 -2.92 9.00
C LEU A 204 -8.55 -1.83 8.23
N HIS A 205 -9.84 -2.02 7.98
CA HIS A 205 -10.67 -1.01 7.33
C HIS A 205 -10.77 0.28 8.17
N ARG A 206 -11.01 0.20 9.48
CA ARG A 206 -11.03 1.37 10.37
C ARG A 206 -9.70 2.11 10.38
N GLN A 207 -8.57 1.38 10.30
CA GLN A 207 -7.22 1.95 10.35
C GLN A 207 -6.70 2.45 9.00
N ARG A 208 -7.46 2.40 7.91
CA ARG A 208 -7.03 2.86 6.58
C ARG A 208 -6.72 4.36 6.49
N THR A 209 -7.21 5.16 7.44
CA THR A 209 -7.03 6.62 7.41
C THR A 209 -5.80 7.06 8.19
N LYS A 210 -5.12 8.12 7.72
CA LYS A 210 -3.98 8.74 8.43
C LYS A 210 -4.33 9.03 9.90
N ARG A 211 -5.52 9.57 10.17
CA ARG A 211 -5.97 9.90 11.53
C ARG A 211 -6.00 8.67 12.43
N ALA A 212 -6.55 7.56 11.94
CA ALA A 212 -6.69 6.34 12.72
C ALA A 212 -5.33 5.70 13.03
N VAL A 213 -4.45 5.57 12.04
CA VAL A 213 -3.11 5.00 12.28
C VAL A 213 -2.21 5.93 13.09
N SER A 214 -2.35 7.26 12.95
CA SER A 214 -1.60 8.20 13.80
C SER A 214 -1.97 8.08 15.28
N ALA A 215 -3.20 7.68 15.59
CA ALA A 215 -3.62 7.47 16.98
C ALA A 215 -2.94 6.27 17.66
N LEU A 216 -2.33 5.35 16.89
CA LEU A 216 -1.54 4.24 17.42
C LEU A 216 -0.11 4.65 17.79
N VAL A 217 0.35 5.81 17.28
CA VAL A 217 1.74 6.25 17.44
C VAL A 217 1.93 6.87 18.82
N ASN A 218 2.85 6.30 19.59
CA ASN A 218 3.29 6.85 20.86
C ASN A 218 4.82 6.94 20.87
N LEU A 219 5.33 8.15 20.53
CA LEU A 219 6.76 8.41 20.52
C LEU A 219 7.34 8.52 21.94
N ASP A 220 6.51 8.85 22.93
CA ASP A 220 6.98 9.02 24.31
C ASP A 220 7.28 7.68 24.99
N GLU A 221 6.52 6.67 24.69
CA GLU A 221 6.72 5.32 25.24
C GLU A 221 7.53 4.41 24.29
N LEU A 222 7.84 4.88 23.08
CA LEU A 222 8.41 4.05 22.02
C LEU A 222 7.61 2.74 21.88
N THR A 223 6.28 2.86 21.70
CA THR A 223 5.37 1.72 21.67
C THR A 223 5.52 0.95 20.36
N PRO A 224 5.86 -0.36 20.41
CA PRO A 224 5.98 -1.17 19.21
C PRO A 224 4.64 -1.37 18.51
N LEU A 225 4.69 -1.44 17.18
CA LEU A 225 3.55 -1.74 16.30
C LEU A 225 3.90 -2.91 15.37
N VAL A 226 2.89 -3.68 15.02
CA VAL A 226 2.96 -4.62 13.91
C VAL A 226 2.81 -3.85 12.60
N HIS A 227 3.76 -4.00 11.67
CA HIS A 227 3.65 -3.44 10.34
C HIS A 227 3.73 -4.53 9.28
N VAL A 228 2.73 -4.59 8.40
CA VAL A 228 2.73 -5.48 7.25
C VAL A 228 3.04 -4.69 5.98
N SER A 229 4.00 -5.16 5.22
CA SER A 229 4.44 -4.54 3.97
C SER A 229 5.22 -5.53 3.13
N GLY A 230 4.98 -5.55 1.82
CA GLY A 230 5.76 -6.37 0.88
C GLY A 230 7.27 -6.11 0.93
N MET A 231 7.70 -4.97 1.46
CA MET A 231 9.12 -4.63 1.61
C MET A 231 9.88 -5.51 2.62
N PHE A 232 9.19 -6.20 3.54
CA PHE A 232 9.84 -7.13 4.46
C PHE A 232 10.13 -8.49 3.82
N GLY A 233 9.54 -8.78 2.66
CA GLY A 233 9.74 -10.01 1.92
C GLY A 233 9.01 -11.23 2.48
N GLY A 234 8.91 -12.29 1.66
CA GLY A 234 8.20 -13.52 2.00
C GLY A 234 8.84 -14.30 3.16
N ALA A 235 10.16 -14.26 3.27
CA ALA A 235 10.90 -14.91 4.36
C ALA A 235 10.51 -14.39 5.76
N ARG A 236 9.99 -13.18 5.84
CA ARG A 236 9.48 -12.57 7.08
C ARG A 236 7.96 -12.46 7.09
N HIS A 237 7.27 -13.28 6.28
CA HIS A 237 5.81 -13.24 6.13
C HIS A 237 5.26 -11.82 5.81
N ASN A 238 6.07 -10.95 5.19
CA ASN A 238 5.79 -9.53 4.92
C ASN A 238 5.49 -8.71 6.19
N LEU A 239 5.95 -9.12 7.37
CA LEU A 239 5.65 -8.53 8.67
C LEU A 239 6.91 -8.19 9.45
N ALA A 240 6.88 -7.08 10.19
CA ALA A 240 7.87 -6.75 11.20
C ALA A 240 7.22 -6.07 12.42
N LEU A 241 7.85 -6.20 13.57
CA LEU A 241 7.61 -5.32 14.71
C LEU A 241 8.46 -4.06 14.53
N VAL A 242 7.82 -2.91 14.46
CA VAL A 242 8.49 -1.62 14.27
C VAL A 242 8.21 -0.69 15.44
N VAL A 243 9.19 0.15 15.77
CA VAL A 243 9.04 1.20 16.78
C VAL A 243 9.06 2.56 16.12
N PRO A 244 8.01 3.38 16.26
CA PRO A 244 8.05 4.78 15.89
C PRO A 244 9.06 5.55 16.73
N VAL A 245 9.96 6.30 16.08
CA VAL A 245 11.04 7.05 16.77
C VAL A 245 10.97 8.55 16.51
N ALA A 246 10.47 8.99 15.37
CA ALA A 246 10.29 10.41 15.04
C ALA A 246 9.31 10.60 13.90
N TRP A 247 8.75 11.81 13.81
CA TRP A 247 8.09 12.27 12.59
C TRP A 247 9.13 12.74 11.57
N HIS A 248 8.86 12.51 10.29
CA HIS A 248 9.74 12.97 9.22
C HIS A 248 9.83 14.52 9.21
N PRO A 249 11.02 15.11 9.04
CA PRO A 249 11.21 16.55 9.24
C PRO A 249 10.49 17.44 8.22
N THR A 250 10.24 16.95 7.01
CA THR A 250 9.63 17.74 5.92
C THR A 250 8.28 17.20 5.44
N ASN A 251 7.92 15.95 5.80
CA ASN A 251 6.65 15.33 5.41
C ASN A 251 5.86 14.87 6.63
N ASN A 252 4.85 15.62 7.02
CA ASN A 252 4.01 15.34 8.19
C ASN A 252 3.11 14.09 8.07
N SER A 253 3.19 13.37 6.95
CA SER A 253 2.51 12.09 6.76
C SER A 253 3.44 10.89 6.90
N ASP A 254 4.74 11.12 7.02
CA ASP A 254 5.74 10.06 7.10
C ASP A 254 6.24 9.89 8.53
N LEU A 255 6.21 8.65 9.00
CA LEU A 255 6.65 8.23 10.31
C LEU A 255 7.96 7.46 10.18
N ILE A 256 9.01 7.89 10.90
CA ILE A 256 10.29 7.18 10.95
C ILE A 256 10.17 6.09 12.01
N CYS A 257 10.46 4.86 11.61
CA CYS A 257 10.39 3.68 12.47
C CYS A 257 11.69 2.87 12.41
N VAL A 258 12.00 2.16 13.49
CA VAL A 258 13.06 1.16 13.56
C VAL A 258 12.44 -0.24 13.58
N ASP A 259 12.96 -1.15 12.78
CA ASP A 259 12.58 -2.57 12.76
C ASP A 259 13.28 -3.30 13.89
N LEU A 260 12.53 -3.81 14.84
CA LEU A 260 13.05 -4.54 16.02
C LEU A 260 13.63 -5.92 15.71
N GLY A 261 13.38 -6.45 14.52
CA GLY A 261 13.96 -7.74 14.11
C GLY A 261 15.45 -7.68 13.74
N LYS A 262 16.05 -6.48 13.74
CA LYS A 262 17.45 -6.24 13.46
C LYS A 262 18.11 -5.43 14.57
N SER A 263 19.44 -5.64 14.77
CA SER A 263 20.18 -4.92 15.80
C SER A 263 20.18 -3.40 15.57
N PRO A 264 19.98 -2.59 16.61
CA PRO A 264 20.09 -1.15 16.54
C PRO A 264 21.53 -0.63 16.66
N ASP A 265 22.55 -1.41 16.26
CA ASP A 265 23.98 -1.06 16.35
C ASP A 265 24.33 0.25 15.62
N PHE A 266 23.50 0.68 14.69
CA PHE A 266 23.61 1.98 14.05
C PHE A 266 23.55 3.16 15.04
N LEU A 267 23.02 2.95 16.25
CA LEU A 267 22.99 3.98 17.30
C LEU A 267 24.40 4.41 17.74
N GLU A 268 25.37 3.55 17.63
CA GLU A 268 26.78 3.83 17.97
C GLU A 268 27.56 4.44 16.80
N GLN A 269 26.99 4.44 15.58
CA GLN A 269 27.67 4.94 14.39
C GLN A 269 27.43 6.45 14.20
N PRO A 270 28.35 7.18 13.55
CA PRO A 270 28.12 8.57 13.13
C PRO A 270 26.89 8.69 12.20
N THR A 271 26.13 9.75 12.35
CA THR A 271 24.85 9.94 11.64
C THR A 271 25.04 10.02 10.11
N ASP A 272 26.15 10.56 9.63
CA ASP A 272 26.48 10.62 8.21
C ASP A 272 26.73 9.22 7.61
N ILE A 273 27.37 8.33 8.33
CA ILE A 273 27.57 6.92 7.94
C ILE A 273 26.23 6.18 7.92
N VAL A 274 25.42 6.33 8.98
CA VAL A 274 24.06 5.74 9.02
C VAL A 274 23.24 6.21 7.83
N ARG A 275 23.27 7.50 7.52
CA ARG A 275 22.55 8.06 6.36
C ARG A 275 23.08 7.51 5.05
N GLN A 276 24.39 7.44 4.87
CA GLN A 276 24.99 6.86 3.67
C GLN A 276 24.47 5.45 3.43
N TYR A 277 24.53 4.57 4.43
CA TYR A 277 24.09 3.17 4.27
C TYR A 277 22.58 3.03 4.15
N LEU A 278 21.79 3.92 4.76
CA LEU A 278 20.35 3.91 4.66
C LEU A 278 19.86 4.13 3.22
N PHE A 279 20.52 5.03 2.47
CA PHE A 279 20.12 5.41 1.13
C PHE A 279 20.93 4.74 0.01
N THR A 280 22.00 4.02 0.33
CA THR A 280 22.76 3.24 -0.65
C THR A 280 21.93 2.02 -1.11
N PRO A 281 21.84 1.75 -2.42
CA PRO A 281 21.24 0.50 -2.92
C PRO A 281 21.88 -0.73 -2.27
N GLN A 282 21.09 -1.78 -2.00
CA GLN A 282 21.61 -2.99 -1.31
C GLN A 282 22.79 -3.64 -2.03
N ALA A 283 22.79 -3.60 -3.36
CA ALA A 283 23.86 -4.17 -4.20
C ALA A 283 25.17 -3.36 -4.14
N GLU A 284 25.12 -2.12 -3.65
CA GLU A 284 26.26 -1.20 -3.57
C GLU A 284 26.81 -1.06 -2.13
N LEU A 285 26.17 -1.71 -1.15
CA LEU A 285 26.68 -1.72 0.21
C LEU A 285 27.99 -2.54 0.27
N PRO A 286 28.96 -2.11 1.10
CA PRO A 286 30.18 -2.88 1.32
C PRO A 286 29.87 -4.30 1.83
N GLU A 287 30.74 -5.25 1.54
CA GLU A 287 30.61 -6.62 2.02
C GLU A 287 30.54 -6.66 3.55
N GLY A 288 29.55 -7.40 4.08
CA GLY A 288 29.32 -7.52 5.53
C GLY A 288 28.59 -6.33 6.17
N VAL A 289 28.27 -5.28 5.41
CA VAL A 289 27.48 -4.13 5.91
C VAL A 289 25.98 -4.35 5.66
N GLU A 290 25.20 -4.35 6.73
CA GLU A 290 23.75 -4.36 6.63
C GLU A 290 23.19 -2.93 6.61
N ARG A 291 22.11 -2.76 5.83
CA ARG A 291 21.36 -1.51 5.84
C ARG A 291 20.79 -1.26 7.23
N PRO A 292 20.91 -0.04 7.79
CA PRO A 292 20.27 0.32 9.05
C PRO A 292 18.77 -0.04 9.05
N PRO A 293 18.24 -0.62 10.12
CA PRO A 293 16.86 -1.07 10.19
C PRO A 293 15.85 0.07 10.35
N ILE A 294 16.08 1.16 9.65
CA ILE A 294 15.26 2.38 9.70
C ILE A 294 14.36 2.42 8.47
N LYS A 295 13.10 2.69 8.69
CA LYS A 295 12.08 2.73 7.64
C LYS A 295 11.14 3.92 7.83
N THR A 296 10.74 4.56 6.73
CA THR A 296 9.62 5.50 6.71
C THR A 296 8.32 4.78 6.38
N ILE A 297 7.27 5.08 7.13
CA ILE A 297 5.91 4.58 6.89
C ILE A 297 5.02 5.76 6.54
N ARG A 298 4.44 5.75 5.35
CA ARG A 298 3.53 6.79 4.85
C ARG A 298 2.11 6.56 5.37
N LEU A 299 1.71 7.31 6.39
CA LEU A 299 0.42 7.13 7.06
C LEU A 299 -0.79 7.49 6.19
N ASN A 300 -0.61 8.29 5.16
CA ASN A 300 -1.65 8.65 4.19
C ASN A 300 -1.80 7.66 3.01
N ARG A 301 -1.11 6.50 3.08
CA ARG A 301 -1.20 5.43 2.07
C ARG A 301 -1.83 4.15 2.62
N ALA A 302 -2.78 4.30 3.56
CA ALA A 302 -3.48 3.21 4.22
C ALA A 302 -2.55 2.04 4.66
N PRO A 303 -1.44 2.33 5.38
CA PRO A 303 -0.52 1.27 5.77
C PRO A 303 -1.18 0.33 6.77
N VAL A 304 -0.83 -0.95 6.71
CA VAL A 304 -1.22 -1.90 7.74
C VAL A 304 -0.33 -1.69 8.96
N LEU A 305 -0.90 -1.03 9.97
CA LEU A 305 -0.31 -0.85 11.30
C LEU A 305 -1.29 -1.33 12.36
N LEU A 306 -0.83 -2.17 13.27
CA LEU A 306 -1.66 -2.80 14.30
C LEU A 306 -0.93 -2.80 15.65
N PRO A 307 -1.63 -2.77 16.79
CA PRO A 307 -1.03 -3.05 18.09
C PRO A 307 -0.43 -4.45 18.15
N THR A 308 0.62 -4.64 18.97
CA THR A 308 1.34 -5.91 19.08
C THR A 308 0.49 -7.08 19.60
N GLN A 309 -0.66 -6.82 20.20
CA GLN A 309 -1.62 -7.88 20.61
C GLN A 309 -2.08 -8.77 19.44
N TRP A 310 -1.99 -8.29 18.18
CA TRP A 310 -2.36 -9.08 17.00
C TRP A 310 -1.38 -10.21 16.68
N VAL A 311 -0.16 -10.14 17.24
CA VAL A 311 0.85 -11.21 17.16
C VAL A 311 1.04 -11.93 18.50
N ALA A 312 0.13 -11.78 19.46
CA ALA A 312 0.21 -12.48 20.73
C ALA A 312 -0.12 -13.98 20.59
N GLY A 313 0.34 -14.76 21.56
CA GLY A 313 0.14 -16.22 21.57
C GLY A 313 0.87 -16.94 20.44
N GLY A 314 0.31 -18.03 19.93
CA GLY A 314 0.92 -18.87 18.90
C GLY A 314 1.20 -18.19 17.55
N VAL A 315 0.64 -16.99 17.31
CA VAL A 315 0.92 -16.22 16.08
C VAL A 315 2.38 -15.79 16.02
N ALA A 316 2.96 -15.30 17.12
CA ALA A 316 4.37 -14.93 17.18
C ALA A 316 5.28 -16.12 16.85
N GLU A 317 4.99 -17.28 17.41
CA GLU A 317 5.73 -18.53 17.17
C GLU A 317 5.64 -18.94 15.70
N SER A 318 4.43 -18.93 15.12
CA SER A 318 4.22 -19.30 13.70
C SER A 318 4.94 -18.36 12.71
N LEU A 319 5.18 -17.11 13.12
CA LEU A 319 5.92 -16.10 12.35
C LEU A 319 7.43 -16.13 12.63
N GLY A 320 7.91 -16.97 13.56
CA GLY A 320 9.31 -16.99 13.97
C GLY A 320 9.77 -15.70 14.64
N LEU A 321 8.87 -14.97 15.31
CA LEU A 321 9.21 -13.73 16.00
C LEU A 321 9.90 -14.04 17.32
N ASP A 322 11.18 -13.63 17.46
CA ASP A 322 11.93 -13.74 18.69
C ASP A 322 11.58 -12.59 19.65
N GLY A 323 10.70 -12.89 20.60
CA GLY A 323 10.23 -11.90 21.59
C GLY A 323 11.34 -11.37 22.51
N ASP A 324 12.37 -12.19 22.83
CA ASP A 324 13.49 -11.76 23.66
C ASP A 324 14.40 -10.81 22.88
N LEU A 325 14.67 -11.11 21.61
CA LEU A 325 15.41 -10.23 20.71
C LEU A 325 14.71 -8.88 20.59
N HIS A 326 13.41 -8.88 20.30
CA HIS A 326 12.65 -7.65 20.15
C HIS A 326 12.63 -6.80 21.43
N ARG A 327 12.48 -7.43 22.61
CA ARG A 327 12.53 -6.72 23.90
C ARG A 327 13.89 -6.10 24.14
N ARG A 328 14.98 -6.82 23.84
CA ARG A 328 16.35 -6.33 23.99
C ARG A 328 16.61 -5.12 23.08
N HIS A 329 16.24 -5.20 21.81
CA HIS A 329 16.42 -4.10 20.87
C HIS A 329 15.58 -2.87 21.26
N LEU A 330 14.36 -3.08 21.75
CA LEU A 330 13.52 -2.02 22.29
C LEU A 330 14.16 -1.35 23.52
N SER A 331 14.77 -2.14 24.42
CA SER A 331 15.49 -1.60 25.61
C SER A 331 16.62 -0.68 25.19
N LEU A 332 17.45 -1.10 24.23
CA LEU A 332 18.55 -0.27 23.70
C LEU A 332 18.06 1.06 23.11
N LEU A 333 16.94 1.04 22.37
CA LEU A 333 16.34 2.27 21.85
C LEU A 333 15.83 3.19 22.98
N ARG A 334 15.22 2.64 24.02
CA ARG A 334 14.71 3.38 25.18
C ARG A 334 15.88 3.96 26.02
N GLU A 335 16.94 3.20 26.21
CA GLU A 335 18.15 3.65 26.89
C GLU A 335 18.82 4.79 26.15
N ALA A 336 19.01 4.67 24.84
CA ALA A 336 19.56 5.72 23.99
C ALA A 336 18.71 7.01 24.06
N ARG A 337 17.39 6.88 24.05
CA ARG A 337 16.49 8.02 24.20
C ARG A 337 16.55 8.62 25.62
N ALA A 338 16.62 7.81 26.65
CA ALA A 338 16.70 8.29 28.03
C ALA A 338 17.99 9.06 28.29
N ALA A 339 19.08 8.66 27.64
CA ALA A 339 20.36 9.34 27.74
C ALA A 339 20.34 10.74 27.10
N ASP A 340 19.65 10.92 25.98
CA ASP A 340 19.47 12.21 25.29
C ASP A 340 18.16 12.25 24.51
N GLN A 341 17.08 12.66 25.15
CA GLN A 341 15.74 12.68 24.53
C GLN A 341 15.66 13.62 23.32
N ALA A 342 16.24 14.79 23.38
CA ALA A 342 16.17 15.78 22.31
C ALA A 342 17.08 15.38 21.14
N GLY A 343 18.30 14.94 21.42
CA GLY A 343 19.25 14.47 20.41
C GLY A 343 18.80 13.19 19.73
N PHE A 344 18.14 12.27 20.45
CA PHE A 344 17.59 11.05 19.87
C PHE A 344 16.65 11.34 18.70
N MET A 345 15.62 12.18 18.89
CA MET A 345 14.69 12.53 17.83
C MET A 345 15.38 13.30 16.70
N THR A 346 16.21 14.28 17.05
CA THR A 346 16.95 15.10 16.09
C THR A 346 17.86 14.25 15.20
N ARG A 347 18.52 13.25 15.78
CA ARG A 347 19.35 12.30 15.04
C ARG A 347 18.58 11.59 13.93
N PHE A 348 17.41 11.04 14.24
CA PHE A 348 16.59 10.39 13.22
C PHE A 348 16.11 11.36 12.16
N GLN A 349 15.68 12.55 12.54
CA GLN A 349 15.23 13.58 11.61
C GLN A 349 16.34 14.04 10.68
N SER A 350 17.58 14.18 11.19
CA SER A 350 18.73 14.64 10.40
C SER A 350 19.15 13.68 9.29
N LEU A 351 18.74 12.41 9.34
CA LEU A 351 18.97 11.47 8.26
C LEU A 351 18.32 11.93 6.95
N TRP A 352 17.25 12.74 7.00
CA TRP A 352 16.53 13.24 5.82
C TRP A 352 16.78 14.73 5.51
N GLN A 353 17.41 15.49 6.40
CA GLN A 353 17.58 16.95 6.24
C GLN A 353 18.49 17.37 5.09
N ALA A 354 19.34 16.49 4.57
CA ALA A 354 20.32 16.81 3.53
C ALA A 354 19.99 16.20 2.14
N GLN A 355 18.79 15.68 1.92
CA GLN A 355 18.36 15.28 0.59
C GLN A 355 17.95 16.52 -0.23
N SER A 356 18.89 17.06 -1.00
CA SER A 356 18.53 17.74 -2.23
C SER A 356 18.03 16.66 -3.20
N PHE A 357 16.74 16.63 -3.48
CA PHE A 357 16.24 15.82 -4.60
C PHE A 357 16.91 16.34 -5.87
N PRO A 358 17.46 15.46 -6.73
CA PRO A 358 17.87 15.92 -8.05
C PRO A 358 16.65 16.58 -8.70
N GLU A 359 16.83 17.81 -9.20
CA GLU A 359 15.83 18.43 -10.05
C GLU A 359 15.51 17.43 -11.17
N ARG A 360 14.26 17.02 -11.26
CA ARG A 360 13.81 16.25 -12.41
C ARG A 360 14.04 17.16 -13.62
N SER A 361 14.99 16.81 -14.44
CA SER A 361 15.06 17.40 -15.78
C SER A 361 13.77 17.04 -16.49
N ASP A 362 13.00 18.06 -16.85
CA ASP A 362 11.79 17.96 -17.66
C ASP A 362 12.04 17.23 -18.99
#